data_d2317d4c84ce68f845d7da37ac048891
#
_entry.id   d2317d4c84ce68f845d7da37ac048891
#
_cell.length_a   1.000
_cell.length_b   1.000
_cell.length_c   1.000
_cell.angle_alpha   90.00
_cell.angle_beta   90.00
_cell.angle_gamma   90.00
#
_symmetry.space_group_name_H-M   'P 1'
#
loop_
_entity.id
_entity.type
_entity.pdbx_description
1 polymer ?
#
loop_
_entity_poly.entity_id
_entity_poly.type
_entity_poly.pdbx_seq_one_letter_code
_entity_poly.pdbx_strand_id
1 'polypeptide(L)'
;MASESISLTECFTHRSDTYEYSISWTCLGPDNAPPVVFVHGTPWSSIVWESYAKALSSRYRVYIFDRPGFGQSPDRKSVAPTNSETDLDGSLTGQAEAFAALYRSWHFKPDQLPHIIAHDNAGLVTLRANILYDCQYASLCLIDVVAVGPFGCPFFRLVAENKPVFSSIPDSIFQGIILGYIRDASFKPLPGDITDNLLAPWTANGSQGQEGFIRQLLQADQRYAGDIEGRYAEVGNTIPVKVIWGKEDRWIPADYAVKLGRVIGAREVVLVEEAGHLIMFDQPERLATEIGIWLATAAL
;
A
#
# COMPACT_ATOMS: atom_id res chain seq x y z
N MET A 1 -26.41 -9.00 0.93
CA MET A 1 -26.14 -8.49 2.29
C MET A 1 -24.82 -7.75 2.19
N ALA A 2 -24.79 -6.45 2.48
CA ALA A 2 -23.52 -5.71 2.56
C ALA A 2 -22.67 -6.39 3.65
N SER A 3 -21.45 -6.80 3.30
CA SER A 3 -20.50 -7.35 4.26
C SER A 3 -20.12 -6.22 5.22
N GLU A 4 -20.31 -6.42 6.53
CA GLU A 4 -19.84 -5.45 7.53
C GLU A 4 -18.35 -5.17 7.30
N SER A 5 -17.99 -3.89 7.30
CA SER A 5 -16.60 -3.45 7.22
C SER A 5 -15.79 -3.96 8.42
N ILE A 6 -14.52 -4.29 8.21
CA ILE A 6 -13.63 -4.68 9.30
C ILE A 6 -13.25 -3.44 10.10
N SER A 7 -13.52 -3.46 11.41
CA SER A 7 -13.03 -2.41 12.31
C SER A 7 -11.57 -2.67 12.68
N LEU A 8 -10.73 -1.66 12.59
CA LEU A 8 -9.36 -1.70 13.09
C LEU A 8 -9.40 -1.41 14.60
N THR A 9 -9.34 -2.48 15.41
CA THR A 9 -9.61 -2.43 16.86
C THR A 9 -8.40 -2.06 17.71
N GLU A 10 -7.21 -2.17 17.13
CA GLU A 10 -5.95 -1.93 17.83
C GLU A 10 -5.33 -0.60 17.37
N CYS A 11 -4.56 0.03 18.24
CA CYS A 11 -3.77 1.22 17.92
C CYS A 11 -2.32 1.00 18.36
N PHE A 12 -1.40 1.19 17.44
CA PHE A 12 0.04 1.18 17.71
C PHE A 12 0.59 2.59 17.61
N THR A 13 1.34 3.02 18.63
CA THR A 13 2.04 4.31 18.61
C THR A 13 3.54 4.10 18.61
N HIS A 14 4.23 4.71 17.66
CA HIS A 14 5.68 4.77 17.57
C HIS A 14 6.14 6.21 17.59
N ARG A 15 7.19 6.49 18.36
CA ARG A 15 7.83 7.81 18.43
C ARG A 15 9.30 7.69 18.06
N SER A 16 9.67 8.38 17.00
CA SER A 16 11.08 8.62 16.64
C SER A 16 11.55 9.98 17.19
N ASP A 17 12.78 10.35 16.87
CA ASP A 17 13.32 11.67 17.24
C ASP A 17 12.61 12.82 16.51
N THR A 18 11.97 12.56 15.40
CA THR A 18 11.33 13.57 14.54
C THR A 18 9.82 13.50 14.51
N TYR A 19 9.23 12.30 14.62
CA TYR A 19 7.79 12.10 14.45
C TYR A 19 7.21 11.12 15.44
N GLU A 20 5.91 11.27 15.66
CA GLU A 20 5.04 10.30 16.32
C GLU A 20 4.02 9.79 15.32
N TYR A 21 3.90 8.47 15.18
CA TYR A 21 2.95 7.77 14.32
C TYR A 21 1.92 7.05 15.19
N SER A 22 0.65 7.18 14.85
CA SER A 22 -0.43 6.36 15.41
C SER A 22 -1.03 5.54 14.27
N ILE A 23 -1.01 4.22 14.41
CA ILE A 23 -1.41 3.29 13.35
C ILE A 23 -2.55 2.43 13.86
N SER A 24 -3.71 2.55 13.22
CA SER A 24 -4.86 1.69 13.45
C SER A 24 -4.68 0.37 12.71
N TRP A 25 -4.87 -0.74 13.40
CA TRP A 25 -4.69 -2.08 12.83
C TRP A 25 -5.61 -3.11 13.47
N THR A 26 -5.72 -4.27 12.87
CA THR A 26 -6.38 -5.43 13.48
C THR A 26 -5.81 -6.73 12.90
N CYS A 27 -6.10 -7.85 13.55
CA CYS A 27 -5.78 -9.16 13.00
C CYS A 27 -6.98 -10.11 13.13
N LEU A 28 -7.10 -10.99 12.16
CA LEU A 28 -8.16 -11.97 12.01
C LEU A 28 -7.57 -13.37 11.97
N GLY A 29 -8.35 -14.36 12.37
CA GLY A 29 -7.95 -15.76 12.29
C GLY A 29 -7.24 -16.29 13.54
N PRO A 30 -6.90 -17.60 13.57
CA PRO A 30 -6.34 -18.27 14.73
C PRO A 30 -4.94 -17.74 15.10
N ASP A 31 -4.64 -17.60 16.39
CA ASP A 31 -3.37 -17.04 16.88
C ASP A 31 -2.12 -17.82 16.42
N ASN A 32 -2.24 -19.13 16.25
CA ASN A 32 -1.12 -20.00 15.85
C ASN A 32 -1.06 -20.27 14.35
N ALA A 33 -1.94 -19.64 13.54
CA ALA A 33 -1.91 -19.79 12.09
C ALA A 33 -0.75 -19.01 11.47
N PRO A 34 -0.24 -19.42 10.28
CA PRO A 34 0.80 -18.68 9.59
C PRO A 34 0.38 -17.21 9.34
N PRO A 35 1.25 -16.24 9.63
CA PRO A 35 0.88 -14.85 9.52
C PRO A 35 0.94 -14.33 8.06
N VAL A 36 -0.06 -13.53 7.70
CA VAL A 36 -0.14 -12.80 6.43
C VAL A 36 -0.38 -11.33 6.74
N VAL A 37 0.37 -10.44 6.14
CA VAL A 37 0.23 -8.98 6.29
C VAL A 37 -0.13 -8.36 4.96
N PHE A 38 -1.26 -7.67 4.90
CA PHE A 38 -1.66 -6.87 3.75
C PHE A 38 -1.25 -5.42 3.93
N VAL A 39 -0.59 -4.85 2.92
CA VAL A 39 -0.14 -3.46 2.91
C VAL A 39 -0.77 -2.73 1.73
N HIS A 40 -1.59 -1.72 2.02
CA HIS A 40 -2.30 -0.95 1.01
C HIS A 40 -1.46 0.16 0.39
N GLY A 41 -1.84 0.61 -0.80
CA GLY A 41 -1.22 1.71 -1.54
C GLY A 41 -1.83 3.09 -1.30
N THR A 42 -1.60 4.01 -2.22
CA THR A 42 -2.09 5.38 -2.25
C THR A 42 -3.07 5.57 -3.41
N PRO A 43 -4.23 6.18 -3.23
CA PRO A 43 -4.75 6.83 -2.01
C PRO A 43 -5.68 5.90 -1.19
N TRP A 44 -5.37 4.65 -1.09
CA TRP A 44 -6.23 3.61 -0.52
C TRP A 44 -6.07 3.47 1.01
N SER A 45 -6.86 2.59 1.61
CA SER A 45 -6.73 2.14 2.99
C SER A 45 -6.86 0.61 3.05
N SER A 46 -6.83 0.03 4.22
CA SER A 46 -7.01 -1.42 4.43
C SER A 46 -8.32 -1.98 3.85
N ILE A 47 -9.29 -1.12 3.55
CA ILE A 47 -10.59 -1.50 2.97
C ILE A 47 -10.44 -2.30 1.68
N VAL A 48 -9.40 -2.03 0.87
CA VAL A 48 -9.15 -2.75 -0.38
C VAL A 48 -8.81 -4.23 -0.16
N TRP A 49 -8.44 -4.60 1.07
CA TRP A 49 -8.04 -5.94 1.47
C TRP A 49 -9.06 -6.71 2.31
N GLU A 50 -10.16 -6.06 2.72
CA GLU A 50 -11.11 -6.66 3.66
C GLU A 50 -11.69 -8.01 3.21
N SER A 51 -12.08 -8.14 1.95
CA SER A 51 -12.63 -9.39 1.41
C SER A 51 -11.59 -10.52 1.43
N TYR A 52 -10.35 -10.20 1.10
CA TYR A 52 -9.21 -11.13 1.13
C TYR A 52 -8.85 -11.53 2.56
N ALA A 53 -8.81 -10.57 3.47
CA ALA A 53 -8.54 -10.83 4.88
C ALA A 53 -9.60 -11.76 5.49
N LYS A 54 -10.88 -11.51 5.23
CA LYS A 54 -11.98 -12.39 5.66
C LYS A 54 -11.85 -13.79 5.07
N ALA A 55 -11.59 -13.90 3.76
CA ALA A 55 -11.45 -15.19 3.09
C ALA A 55 -10.28 -16.04 3.62
N LEU A 56 -9.15 -15.40 3.92
CA LEU A 56 -7.94 -16.07 4.38
C LEU A 56 -7.94 -16.36 5.89
N SER A 57 -8.74 -15.65 6.69
CA SER A 57 -8.72 -15.74 8.15
C SER A 57 -9.09 -17.11 8.71
N SER A 58 -9.70 -18.00 7.92
CA SER A 58 -9.97 -19.38 8.31
C SER A 58 -8.71 -20.25 8.41
N ARG A 59 -7.60 -19.86 7.77
CA ARG A 59 -6.35 -20.63 7.67
C ARG A 59 -5.10 -19.87 8.07
N TYR A 60 -5.16 -18.52 8.06
CA TYR A 60 -4.03 -17.62 8.30
C TYR A 60 -4.35 -16.65 9.43
N ARG A 61 -3.33 -16.20 10.13
CA ARG A 61 -3.41 -15.03 11.01
C ARG A 61 -3.18 -13.78 10.15
N VAL A 62 -4.25 -13.10 9.78
CA VAL A 62 -4.23 -12.02 8.80
C VAL A 62 -4.19 -10.67 9.50
N TYR A 63 -3.18 -9.87 9.19
CA TYR A 63 -2.98 -8.51 9.69
C TYR A 63 -3.35 -7.51 8.61
N ILE A 64 -4.20 -6.56 8.94
CA ILE A 64 -4.53 -5.39 8.11
C ILE A 64 -4.37 -4.13 8.95
N PHE A 65 -3.96 -3.05 8.33
CA PHE A 65 -3.74 -1.77 8.99
C PHE A 65 -3.86 -0.62 7.99
N ASP A 66 -4.13 0.58 8.51
CA ASP A 66 -4.06 1.80 7.73
C ASP A 66 -2.73 2.49 8.00
N ARG A 67 -1.99 2.82 6.94
CA ARG A 67 -0.73 3.55 7.05
C ARG A 67 -0.95 4.97 7.59
N PRO A 68 0.04 5.62 8.23
CA PRO A 68 -0.09 7.00 8.72
C PRO A 68 -0.62 7.95 7.65
N GLY A 69 -1.68 8.69 7.95
CA GLY A 69 -2.35 9.61 7.05
C GLY A 69 -3.36 8.97 6.09
N PHE A 70 -3.72 7.70 6.29
CA PHE A 70 -4.71 6.98 5.49
C PHE A 70 -5.80 6.37 6.37
N GLY A 71 -7.01 6.25 5.84
CA GLY A 71 -8.14 5.57 6.49
C GLY A 71 -8.37 6.04 7.91
N GLN A 72 -8.25 5.12 8.89
CA GLN A 72 -8.44 5.38 10.31
C GLN A 72 -7.16 5.84 11.04
N SER A 73 -6.00 5.81 10.37
CA SER A 73 -4.73 6.26 10.95
C SER A 73 -4.51 7.75 10.69
N PRO A 74 -4.34 8.56 11.74
CA PRO A 74 -4.09 9.98 11.56
C PRO A 74 -2.73 10.24 10.91
N ASP A 75 -2.56 11.46 10.42
CA ASP A 75 -1.25 11.94 10.01
C ASP A 75 -0.25 11.85 11.15
N ARG A 76 1.01 11.63 10.78
CA ARG A 76 2.11 11.71 11.75
C ARG A 76 2.18 13.10 12.38
N LYS A 77 2.61 13.14 13.64
CA LYS A 77 2.83 14.38 14.37
C LYS A 77 4.33 14.65 14.47
N SER A 78 4.75 15.88 14.19
CA SER A 78 6.13 16.30 14.50
C SER A 78 6.34 16.37 15.99
N VAL A 79 7.45 15.83 16.49
CA VAL A 79 7.86 15.91 17.90
C VAL A 79 8.97 16.92 18.15
N ALA A 80 9.59 17.44 17.09
CA ALA A 80 10.57 18.52 17.14
C ALA A 80 9.94 19.84 16.68
N PRO A 81 10.42 21.00 17.19
CA PRO A 81 10.04 22.29 16.62
C PRO A 81 10.50 22.34 15.16
N THR A 82 9.55 22.32 14.24
CA THR A 82 9.84 22.29 12.85
C THR A 82 9.47 23.61 12.20
N ASN A 83 10.31 24.11 11.32
CA ASN A 83 10.11 25.33 10.56
C ASN A 83 9.89 25.04 9.07
N SER A 84 9.68 23.77 8.68
CA SER A 84 9.63 23.39 7.28
C SER A 84 8.31 22.77 6.87
N GLU A 85 7.85 23.11 5.67
CA GLU A 85 6.71 22.49 5.00
C GLU A 85 6.89 20.98 4.74
N THR A 86 8.11 20.47 4.88
CA THR A 86 8.46 19.06 4.68
C THR A 86 7.95 18.14 5.79
N ASP A 87 7.52 18.70 6.91
CA ASP A 87 7.11 17.94 8.10
C ASP A 87 5.86 17.11 7.91
N LEU A 88 5.10 17.41 6.90
CA LEU A 88 3.83 16.76 6.59
C LEU A 88 3.85 16.07 5.21
N ASP A 89 5.02 15.83 4.64
CA ASP A 89 5.09 15.09 3.39
C ASP A 89 4.62 13.64 3.58
N GLY A 90 4.10 13.02 2.54
CA GLY A 90 3.72 11.61 2.53
C GLY A 90 4.91 10.69 2.25
N SER A 91 6.12 11.05 2.65
CA SER A 91 7.37 10.41 2.24
C SER A 91 7.39 8.91 2.51
N LEU A 92 7.80 8.13 1.53
CA LEU A 92 7.91 6.68 1.63
C LEU A 92 8.99 6.24 2.63
N THR A 93 9.94 7.12 2.97
CA THR A 93 10.90 6.88 4.06
C THR A 93 10.17 6.81 5.40
N GLY A 94 9.34 7.80 5.73
CA GLY A 94 8.55 7.81 6.96
C GLY A 94 7.53 6.67 6.99
N GLN A 95 6.90 6.35 5.86
CA GLN A 95 5.98 5.22 5.75
C GLN A 95 6.68 3.87 6.00
N ALA A 96 7.89 3.69 5.49
CA ALA A 96 8.68 2.47 5.72
C ALA A 96 9.16 2.35 7.17
N GLU A 97 9.57 3.45 7.79
CA GLU A 97 9.91 3.50 9.21
C GLU A 97 8.72 3.12 10.10
N ALA A 98 7.55 3.72 9.84
CA ALA A 98 6.32 3.44 10.58
C ALA A 98 5.89 1.96 10.40
N PHE A 99 5.94 1.43 9.19
CA PHE A 99 5.65 0.02 8.94
C PHE A 99 6.64 -0.91 9.65
N ALA A 100 7.94 -0.61 9.61
CA ALA A 100 8.95 -1.41 10.28
C ALA A 100 8.77 -1.42 11.81
N ALA A 101 8.36 -0.29 12.39
CA ALA A 101 8.07 -0.20 13.82
C ALA A 101 6.82 -1.03 14.19
N LEU A 102 5.74 -0.92 13.42
CA LEU A 102 4.53 -1.72 13.58
C LEU A 102 4.84 -3.22 13.42
N TYR A 103 5.57 -3.59 12.37
CA TYR A 103 6.02 -4.97 12.13
C TYR A 103 6.72 -5.57 13.34
N ARG A 104 7.66 -4.84 13.94
CA ARG A 104 8.38 -5.32 15.13
C ARG A 104 7.46 -5.49 16.34
N SER A 105 6.43 -4.68 16.48
CA SER A 105 5.46 -4.80 17.57
C SER A 105 4.62 -6.07 17.55
N TRP A 106 4.50 -6.71 16.39
CA TRP A 106 3.78 -7.98 16.25
C TRP A 106 4.60 -9.20 16.69
N HIS A 107 5.90 -9.05 16.94
CA HIS A 107 6.79 -10.07 17.50
C HIS A 107 6.74 -11.41 16.76
N PHE A 108 6.79 -11.39 15.43
CA PHE A 108 6.83 -12.60 14.62
C PHE A 108 8.02 -13.49 15.01
N LYS A 109 7.78 -14.79 15.09
CA LYS A 109 8.82 -15.76 15.43
C LYS A 109 9.72 -16.05 14.24
N PRO A 110 11.02 -16.34 14.44
CA PRO A 110 11.93 -16.66 13.33
C PRO A 110 11.50 -17.88 12.49
N ASP A 111 10.81 -18.83 13.09
CA ASP A 111 10.26 -20.03 12.44
C ASP A 111 8.85 -19.81 11.87
N GLN A 112 8.26 -18.65 12.06
CA GLN A 112 6.92 -18.28 11.60
C GLN A 112 6.88 -16.82 11.14
N LEU A 113 7.71 -16.50 10.14
CA LEU A 113 7.75 -15.18 9.52
C LEU A 113 6.48 -14.90 8.69
N PRO A 114 6.06 -13.64 8.53
CA PRO A 114 4.86 -13.32 7.77
C PRO A 114 5.09 -13.38 6.26
N HIS A 115 4.05 -13.79 5.55
CA HIS A 115 3.90 -13.51 4.13
C HIS A 115 3.40 -12.07 3.95
N ILE A 116 4.08 -11.29 3.13
CA ILE A 116 3.71 -9.90 2.86
C ILE A 116 3.03 -9.80 1.49
N ILE A 117 1.88 -9.12 1.45
CA ILE A 117 1.13 -8.81 0.23
C ILE A 117 1.00 -7.30 0.14
N ALA A 118 1.64 -6.71 -0.84
CA ALA A 118 1.73 -5.26 -0.99
C ALA A 118 1.19 -4.79 -2.33
N HIS A 119 0.48 -3.66 -2.33
CA HIS A 119 -0.09 -3.03 -3.52
C HIS A 119 0.41 -1.60 -3.69
N ASP A 120 0.60 -1.17 -4.94
CA ASP A 120 0.99 0.19 -5.30
C ASP A 120 2.30 0.63 -4.61
N ASN A 121 2.40 1.81 -4.03
CA ASN A 121 3.60 2.28 -3.36
C ASN A 121 3.94 1.53 -2.05
N ALA A 122 3.04 0.67 -1.57
CA ALA A 122 3.39 -0.26 -0.50
C ALA A 122 4.48 -1.27 -0.93
N GLY A 123 4.66 -1.49 -2.22
CA GLY A 123 5.83 -2.21 -2.74
C GLY A 123 7.14 -1.60 -2.27
N LEU A 124 7.31 -0.28 -2.47
CA LEU A 124 8.49 0.44 -1.94
C LEU A 124 8.56 0.44 -0.42
N VAL A 125 7.44 0.63 0.27
CA VAL A 125 7.41 0.60 1.74
C VAL A 125 7.93 -0.73 2.27
N THR A 126 7.45 -1.85 1.74
CA THR A 126 7.84 -3.20 2.20
C THR A 126 9.26 -3.59 1.78
N LEU A 127 9.69 -3.20 0.58
CA LEU A 127 11.08 -3.39 0.14
C LEU A 127 12.06 -2.57 0.99
N ARG A 128 11.74 -1.30 1.28
CA ARG A 128 12.55 -0.46 2.18
C ARG A 128 12.59 -1.02 3.58
N ALA A 129 11.46 -1.53 4.11
CA ALA A 129 11.41 -2.13 5.43
C ALA A 129 12.29 -3.40 5.52
N ASN A 130 12.31 -4.22 4.48
CA ASN A 130 13.21 -5.38 4.41
C ASN A 130 14.67 -4.96 4.30
N ILE A 131 15.01 -4.08 3.34
CA ILE A 131 16.40 -3.72 2.99
C ILE A 131 17.06 -2.83 4.04
N LEU A 132 16.31 -1.85 4.61
CA LEU A 132 16.87 -0.80 5.47
C LEU A 132 16.59 -1.01 6.96
N TYR A 133 15.53 -1.76 7.29
CA TYR A 133 15.07 -1.94 8.67
C TYR A 133 15.05 -3.40 9.12
N ASP A 134 15.60 -4.31 8.31
CA ASP A 134 15.76 -5.74 8.64
C ASP A 134 14.44 -6.47 8.98
N CYS A 135 13.33 -6.08 8.34
CA CYS A 135 12.07 -6.78 8.46
C CYS A 135 12.12 -8.07 7.63
N GLN A 136 12.11 -9.22 8.30
CA GLN A 136 12.23 -10.54 7.66
C GLN A 136 10.87 -11.07 7.22
N TYR A 137 10.77 -11.64 6.03
CA TYR A 137 9.52 -12.17 5.47
C TYR A 137 9.66 -13.65 5.08
N ALA A 138 8.58 -14.41 5.19
CA ALA A 138 8.51 -15.75 4.60
C ALA A 138 8.40 -15.70 3.07
N SER A 139 7.67 -14.73 2.55
CA SER A 139 7.56 -14.45 1.11
C SER A 139 7.02 -13.03 0.87
N LEU A 140 7.19 -12.54 -0.36
CA LEU A 140 6.71 -11.22 -0.78
C LEU A 140 5.89 -11.34 -2.06
N CYS A 141 4.62 -10.88 -2.04
CA CYS A 141 3.76 -10.76 -3.21
C CYS A 141 3.54 -9.28 -3.51
N LEU A 142 3.99 -8.84 -4.68
CA LEU A 142 3.96 -7.45 -5.15
C LEU A 142 2.89 -7.30 -6.23
N ILE A 143 1.87 -6.47 -5.98
CA ILE A 143 0.69 -6.34 -6.84
C ILE A 143 0.60 -4.90 -7.34
N ASP A 144 0.70 -4.68 -8.65
CA ASP A 144 0.65 -3.36 -9.29
C ASP A 144 1.52 -2.31 -8.58
N VAL A 145 2.76 -2.67 -8.22
CA VAL A 145 3.55 -1.88 -7.28
C VAL A 145 4.39 -0.79 -7.94
N VAL A 146 4.50 0.33 -7.24
CA VAL A 146 5.55 1.31 -7.45
C VAL A 146 6.84 0.78 -6.84
N ALA A 147 7.80 0.39 -7.66
CA ALA A 147 9.07 -0.16 -7.19
C ALA A 147 10.26 0.19 -8.10
N VAL A 148 10.08 0.27 -9.41
CA VAL A 148 11.14 0.60 -10.37
C VAL A 148 10.84 1.91 -11.10
N GLY A 149 11.87 2.72 -11.30
CA GLY A 149 11.71 4.03 -11.94
C GLY A 149 11.55 3.97 -13.47
N PRO A 150 11.05 5.06 -14.09
CA PRO A 150 10.42 6.21 -13.47
C PRO A 150 9.03 5.87 -12.91
N PHE A 151 8.67 6.39 -11.73
CA PHE A 151 7.35 6.17 -11.15
C PHE A 151 6.57 7.47 -10.90
N GLY A 152 5.34 7.32 -10.44
CA GLY A 152 4.37 8.38 -10.36
C GLY A 152 3.71 8.61 -11.71
N CYS A 153 2.40 8.34 -11.79
CA CYS A 153 1.62 8.63 -12.99
C CYS A 153 1.63 10.14 -13.29
N PRO A 154 1.24 10.56 -14.50
CA PRO A 154 1.25 11.98 -14.86
C PRO A 154 0.50 12.87 -13.88
N PHE A 155 -0.64 12.41 -13.35
CA PHE A 155 -1.42 13.16 -12.38
C PHE A 155 -0.67 13.32 -11.04
N PHE A 156 -0.04 12.26 -10.56
CA PHE A 156 0.80 12.28 -9.35
C PHE A 156 1.88 13.36 -9.43
N ARG A 157 2.65 13.35 -10.52
CA ARG A 157 3.71 14.34 -10.75
C ARG A 157 3.15 15.76 -10.87
N LEU A 158 2.03 15.91 -11.59
CA LEU A 158 1.40 17.23 -11.75
C LEU A 158 1.00 17.83 -10.40
N VAL A 159 0.40 17.04 -9.50
CA VAL A 159 0.04 17.52 -8.16
C VAL A 159 1.28 17.84 -7.34
N ALA A 160 2.29 16.97 -7.34
CA ALA A 160 3.53 17.18 -6.59
C ALA A 160 4.27 18.47 -7.02
N GLU A 161 4.29 18.76 -8.33
CA GLU A 161 4.94 19.94 -8.88
C GLU A 161 4.13 21.24 -8.70
N ASN A 162 2.81 21.15 -8.45
CA ASN A 162 1.90 22.28 -8.43
C ASN A 162 1.03 22.33 -7.16
N LYS A 163 1.59 21.93 -6.01
CA LYS A 163 0.90 21.93 -4.71
C LYS A 163 0.04 23.14 -4.44
N PRO A 164 0.52 24.40 -4.58
CA PRO A 164 -0.29 25.59 -4.28
C PRO A 164 -1.55 25.71 -5.15
N VAL A 165 -1.47 25.29 -6.41
CA VAL A 165 -2.62 25.28 -7.33
C VAL A 165 -3.67 24.30 -6.85
N PHE A 166 -3.27 23.05 -6.56
CA PHE A 166 -4.19 22.00 -6.12
C PHE A 166 -4.79 22.31 -4.74
N SER A 167 -4.04 22.90 -3.82
CA SER A 167 -4.54 23.33 -2.51
C SER A 167 -5.55 24.49 -2.58
N SER A 168 -5.56 25.27 -3.67
CA SER A 168 -6.50 26.38 -3.88
C SER A 168 -7.80 25.98 -4.60
N ILE A 169 -7.91 24.73 -5.06
CA ILE A 169 -9.11 24.25 -5.75
C ILE A 169 -10.26 24.15 -4.74
N PRO A 170 -11.46 24.70 -5.05
CA PRO A 170 -12.62 24.56 -4.17
C PRO A 170 -12.99 23.10 -3.92
N ASP A 171 -13.37 22.74 -2.68
CA ASP A 171 -13.65 21.38 -2.23
C ASP A 171 -14.54 20.58 -3.18
N SER A 172 -15.65 21.18 -3.64
CA SER A 172 -16.59 20.48 -4.53
C SER A 172 -15.99 20.12 -5.90
N ILE A 173 -15.06 20.93 -6.40
CA ILE A 173 -14.34 20.67 -7.65
C ILE A 173 -13.26 19.63 -7.41
N PHE A 174 -12.56 19.72 -6.28
CA PHE A 174 -11.53 18.76 -5.90
C PHE A 174 -12.10 17.35 -5.71
N GLN A 175 -13.28 17.20 -5.10
CA GLN A 175 -14.00 15.93 -5.02
C GLN A 175 -14.23 15.29 -6.40
N GLY A 176 -14.61 16.08 -7.39
CA GLY A 176 -14.75 15.62 -8.78
C GLY A 176 -13.44 15.12 -9.37
N ILE A 177 -12.32 15.77 -9.05
CA ILE A 177 -10.97 15.37 -9.49
C ILE A 177 -10.61 14.00 -8.86
N ILE A 178 -10.76 13.87 -7.54
CA ILE A 178 -10.47 12.59 -6.85
C ILE A 178 -11.36 11.47 -7.37
N LEU A 179 -12.64 11.72 -7.56
CA LEU A 179 -13.57 10.75 -8.11
C LEU A 179 -13.13 10.27 -9.51
N GLY A 180 -12.72 11.21 -10.36
CA GLY A 180 -12.16 10.88 -11.69
C GLY A 180 -10.90 10.04 -11.58
N TYR A 181 -10.01 10.39 -10.66
CA TYR A 181 -8.77 9.67 -10.39
C TYR A 181 -9.01 8.24 -9.90
N ILE A 182 -9.92 8.04 -8.94
CA ILE A 182 -10.31 6.70 -8.45
C ILE A 182 -10.89 5.84 -9.58
N ARG A 183 -11.76 6.41 -10.41
CA ARG A 183 -12.39 5.70 -11.53
C ARG A 183 -11.37 5.29 -12.61
N ASP A 184 -10.34 6.08 -12.81
CA ASP A 184 -9.29 5.78 -13.80
C ASP A 184 -8.39 4.62 -13.35
N ALA A 185 -8.32 4.34 -12.06
CA ALA A 185 -7.55 3.23 -11.51
C ALA A 185 -8.13 1.85 -11.82
N SER A 186 -9.39 1.76 -12.21
CA SER A 186 -10.09 0.50 -12.46
C SER A 186 -10.31 0.28 -13.95
N PHE A 187 -10.27 -0.97 -14.38
CA PHE A 187 -10.62 -1.36 -15.75
C PHE A 187 -12.14 -1.34 -15.94
N LYS A 188 -12.89 -1.84 -14.94
CA LYS A 188 -14.35 -1.86 -14.93
C LYS A 188 -14.90 -0.73 -14.04
N PRO A 189 -16.13 -0.24 -14.31
CA PRO A 189 -16.78 0.70 -13.40
C PRO A 189 -16.88 0.10 -11.98
N LEU A 190 -16.36 0.81 -10.99
CA LEU A 190 -16.50 0.42 -9.59
C LEU A 190 -17.95 0.55 -9.13
N PRO A 191 -18.46 -0.37 -8.29
CA PRO A 191 -19.72 -0.19 -7.57
C PRO A 191 -19.75 1.11 -6.76
N GLY A 192 -20.94 1.71 -6.61
CA GLY A 192 -21.10 3.02 -5.97
C GLY A 192 -20.60 3.02 -4.52
N ASP A 193 -20.95 2.00 -3.75
CA ASP A 193 -20.51 1.83 -2.36
C ASP A 193 -18.99 1.70 -2.21
N ILE A 194 -18.33 1.00 -3.12
CA ILE A 194 -16.86 0.93 -3.17
C ILE A 194 -16.28 2.31 -3.49
N THR A 195 -16.83 2.97 -4.52
CA THR A 195 -16.37 4.30 -4.92
C THR A 195 -16.50 5.30 -3.77
N ASP A 196 -17.63 5.30 -3.08
CA ASP A 196 -17.92 6.18 -1.93
C ASP A 196 -16.95 5.91 -0.77
N ASN A 197 -16.66 4.65 -0.47
CA ASN A 197 -15.71 4.27 0.57
C ASN A 197 -14.27 4.68 0.26
N LEU A 198 -13.85 4.61 -1.00
CA LEU A 198 -12.51 5.04 -1.43
C LEU A 198 -12.39 6.58 -1.46
N LEU A 199 -13.48 7.27 -1.72
CA LEU A 199 -13.54 8.73 -1.80
C LEU A 199 -13.63 9.40 -0.41
N ALA A 200 -14.38 8.80 0.52
CA ALA A 200 -14.75 9.38 1.80
C ALA A 200 -13.56 9.93 2.64
N PRO A 201 -12.41 9.25 2.77
CA PRO A 201 -11.28 9.76 3.55
C PRO A 201 -10.78 11.13 3.08
N TRP A 202 -10.92 11.41 1.80
CA TRP A 202 -10.38 12.60 1.15
C TRP A 202 -11.39 13.75 1.01
N THR A 203 -12.67 13.49 1.28
CA THR A 203 -13.75 14.45 1.05
C THR A 203 -14.60 14.73 2.28
N ALA A 204 -14.66 13.83 3.25
CA ALA A 204 -15.52 13.95 4.43
C ALA A 204 -15.15 15.13 5.34
N ASN A 205 -13.89 15.55 5.36
CA ASN A 205 -13.35 16.62 6.23
C ASN A 205 -12.98 17.90 5.45
N GLY A 206 -13.56 18.10 4.27
CA GLY A 206 -13.33 19.30 3.45
C GLY A 206 -11.84 19.51 3.14
N SER A 207 -11.32 20.72 3.44
CA SER A 207 -9.93 21.09 3.15
C SER A 207 -8.88 20.19 3.82
N GLN A 208 -9.17 19.58 4.97
CA GLN A 208 -8.23 18.65 5.62
C GLN A 208 -8.05 17.37 4.80
N GLY A 209 -9.12 16.83 4.24
CA GLY A 209 -9.06 15.68 3.34
C GLY A 209 -8.27 16.01 2.06
N GLN A 210 -8.50 17.18 1.47
CA GLN A 210 -7.77 17.68 0.31
C GLN A 210 -6.27 17.81 0.59
N GLU A 211 -5.90 18.46 1.69
CA GLU A 211 -4.50 18.61 2.10
C GLU A 211 -3.84 17.25 2.36
N GLY A 212 -4.55 16.33 3.01
CA GLY A 212 -4.11 14.97 3.23
C GLY A 212 -3.83 14.24 1.93
N PHE A 213 -4.76 14.29 0.97
CA PHE A 213 -4.58 13.68 -0.35
C PHE A 213 -3.35 14.25 -1.07
N ILE A 214 -3.23 15.59 -1.15
CA ILE A 214 -2.10 16.26 -1.80
C ILE A 214 -0.79 15.85 -1.13
N ARG A 215 -0.74 15.79 0.20
CA ARG A 215 0.44 15.37 0.97
C ARG A 215 0.87 13.96 0.59
N GLN A 216 -0.08 13.03 0.45
CA GLN A 216 0.24 11.66 0.05
C GLN A 216 0.80 11.59 -1.39
N LEU A 217 0.37 12.49 -2.28
CA LEU A 217 0.88 12.56 -3.64
C LEU A 217 2.28 13.19 -3.75
N LEU A 218 2.75 13.94 -2.75
CA LEU A 218 4.15 14.40 -2.68
C LEU A 218 5.16 13.24 -2.55
N GLN A 219 4.68 12.00 -2.39
CA GLN A 219 5.49 10.78 -2.45
C GLN A 219 6.07 10.47 -3.82
N ALA A 220 5.60 11.12 -4.89
CA ALA A 220 6.05 10.91 -6.26
C ALA A 220 7.49 11.44 -6.48
N ASP A 221 8.43 10.90 -5.75
CA ASP A 221 9.85 11.21 -5.84
C ASP A 221 10.64 9.93 -6.13
N GLN A 222 11.34 9.91 -7.26
CA GLN A 222 12.13 8.77 -7.71
C GLN A 222 13.29 8.40 -6.76
N ARG A 223 13.71 9.30 -5.87
CA ARG A 223 14.73 9.00 -4.85
C ARG A 223 14.36 7.78 -4.03
N TYR A 224 13.08 7.60 -3.72
CA TYR A 224 12.61 6.50 -2.87
C TYR A 224 12.69 5.11 -3.53
N ALA A 225 12.81 5.03 -4.85
CA ALA A 225 13.16 3.81 -5.54
C ALA A 225 14.68 3.74 -5.80
N GLY A 226 15.25 4.83 -6.30
CA GLY A 226 16.64 4.89 -6.74
C GLY A 226 17.68 4.56 -5.68
N ASP A 227 17.38 4.83 -4.40
CA ASP A 227 18.30 4.54 -3.28
C ASP A 227 18.34 3.05 -2.88
N ILE A 228 17.34 2.25 -3.26
CA ILE A 228 17.27 0.81 -2.92
C ILE A 228 17.15 -0.12 -4.14
N GLU A 229 16.83 0.39 -5.33
CA GLU A 229 16.59 -0.43 -6.53
C GLU A 229 17.78 -1.36 -6.85
N GLY A 230 19.00 -0.88 -6.66
CA GLY A 230 20.23 -1.66 -6.85
C GLY A 230 20.38 -2.87 -5.90
N ARG A 231 19.56 -2.92 -4.84
CA ARG A 231 19.58 -3.98 -3.81
C ARG A 231 18.41 -4.99 -3.93
N TYR A 232 17.53 -4.84 -4.92
CA TYR A 232 16.37 -5.74 -5.04
C TYR A 232 16.74 -7.20 -5.22
N ALA A 233 17.86 -7.49 -5.91
CA ALA A 233 18.35 -8.86 -6.05
C ALA A 233 18.70 -9.50 -4.69
N GLU A 234 19.09 -8.73 -3.67
CA GLU A 234 19.32 -9.25 -2.32
C GLU A 234 18.04 -9.82 -1.73
N VAL A 235 16.91 -9.14 -1.96
CA VAL A 235 15.58 -9.59 -1.50
C VAL A 235 15.21 -10.89 -2.17
N GLY A 236 15.20 -10.96 -3.51
CA GLY A 236 14.81 -12.16 -4.24
C GLY A 236 15.73 -13.37 -4.06
N ASN A 237 17.01 -13.13 -3.67
CA ASN A 237 17.94 -14.18 -3.32
C ASN A 237 17.67 -14.79 -1.93
N THR A 238 17.00 -14.06 -1.04
CA THR A 238 16.78 -14.48 0.35
C THR A 238 15.35 -14.94 0.61
N ILE A 239 14.37 -14.36 -0.09
CA ILE A 239 12.94 -14.69 0.07
C ILE A 239 12.27 -14.90 -1.29
N PRO A 240 11.30 -15.83 -1.38
CA PRO A 240 10.51 -15.98 -2.60
C PRO A 240 9.67 -14.73 -2.88
N VAL A 241 9.70 -14.27 -4.13
CA VAL A 241 8.95 -13.10 -4.60
C VAL A 241 8.03 -13.49 -5.75
N LYS A 242 6.76 -13.06 -5.68
CA LYS A 242 5.79 -13.10 -6.77
C LYS A 242 5.39 -11.68 -7.16
N VAL A 243 5.25 -11.44 -8.46
CA VAL A 243 4.74 -10.19 -9.02
C VAL A 243 3.42 -10.48 -9.72
N ILE A 244 2.36 -9.74 -9.40
CA ILE A 244 1.05 -9.81 -10.07
C ILE A 244 0.73 -8.42 -10.60
N TRP A 245 0.13 -8.34 -11.80
CA TRP A 245 -0.14 -7.04 -12.41
C TRP A 245 -1.41 -7.06 -13.26
N GLY A 246 -2.21 -5.99 -13.14
CA GLY A 246 -3.30 -5.72 -14.07
C GLY A 246 -2.74 -5.36 -15.45
N LYS A 247 -3.16 -6.09 -16.48
CA LYS A 247 -2.67 -5.87 -17.84
C LYS A 247 -3.06 -4.51 -18.40
N GLU A 248 -4.18 -3.98 -17.95
CA GLU A 248 -4.77 -2.72 -18.35
C GLU A 248 -4.54 -1.59 -17.31
N ASP A 249 -3.54 -1.76 -16.43
CA ASP A 249 -3.14 -0.70 -15.49
C ASP A 249 -2.67 0.54 -16.26
N ARG A 250 -3.43 1.64 -16.12
CA ARG A 250 -3.15 2.93 -16.78
C ARG A 250 -2.21 3.81 -15.97
N TRP A 251 -2.03 3.50 -14.70
CA TRP A 251 -1.16 4.26 -13.81
C TRP A 251 0.27 3.79 -13.86
N ILE A 252 0.45 2.47 -13.86
CA ILE A 252 1.76 1.83 -13.93
C ILE A 252 1.68 0.72 -15.00
N PRO A 253 2.15 0.98 -16.21
CA PRO A 253 2.06 0.03 -17.32
C PRO A 253 2.61 -1.35 -17.00
N ALA A 254 1.97 -2.40 -17.52
CA ALA A 254 2.26 -3.79 -17.19
C ALA A 254 3.70 -4.27 -17.56
N ASP A 255 4.43 -3.56 -18.41
CA ASP A 255 5.85 -3.83 -18.68
C ASP A 255 6.75 -3.62 -17.43
N TYR A 256 6.30 -2.81 -16.48
CA TYR A 256 6.96 -2.67 -15.17
C TYR A 256 6.95 -3.97 -14.36
N ALA A 257 5.92 -4.82 -14.49
CA ALA A 257 5.91 -6.14 -13.87
C ALA A 257 7.09 -7.00 -14.33
N VAL A 258 7.34 -7.02 -15.63
CA VAL A 258 8.46 -7.77 -16.22
C VAL A 258 9.81 -7.19 -15.81
N LYS A 259 9.91 -5.85 -15.80
CA LYS A 259 11.12 -5.15 -15.37
C LYS A 259 11.43 -5.45 -13.90
N LEU A 260 10.43 -5.29 -13.01
CA LEU A 260 10.57 -5.59 -11.59
C LEU A 260 10.91 -7.06 -11.37
N GLY A 261 10.17 -7.98 -12.00
CA GLY A 261 10.39 -9.42 -11.89
C GLY A 261 11.82 -9.82 -12.21
N ARG A 262 12.42 -9.17 -13.23
CA ARG A 262 13.83 -9.41 -13.61
C ARG A 262 14.81 -8.87 -12.58
N VAL A 263 14.65 -7.62 -12.12
CA VAL A 263 15.64 -6.99 -11.21
C VAL A 263 15.58 -7.55 -9.80
N ILE A 264 14.40 -8.02 -9.36
CA ILE A 264 14.24 -8.63 -8.04
C ILE A 264 14.50 -10.15 -8.04
N GLY A 265 14.50 -10.78 -9.21
CA GLY A 265 14.60 -12.24 -9.30
C GLY A 265 13.30 -12.94 -8.86
N ALA A 266 12.14 -12.42 -9.27
CA ALA A 266 10.85 -13.00 -8.92
C ALA A 266 10.74 -14.46 -9.42
N ARG A 267 10.21 -15.35 -8.58
CA ARG A 267 9.89 -16.75 -8.97
C ARG A 267 8.78 -16.80 -10.02
N GLU A 268 7.86 -15.84 -9.96
CA GLU A 268 6.71 -15.80 -10.85
C GLU A 268 6.29 -14.36 -11.15
N VAL A 269 5.91 -14.09 -12.39
CA VAL A 269 5.29 -12.84 -12.84
C VAL A 269 3.98 -13.19 -13.54
N VAL A 270 2.86 -12.68 -13.02
CA VAL A 270 1.50 -12.93 -13.54
C VAL A 270 0.90 -11.64 -14.04
N LEU A 271 0.46 -11.62 -15.30
CA LEU A 271 -0.36 -10.54 -15.86
C LEU A 271 -1.82 -11.01 -15.87
N VAL A 272 -2.71 -10.20 -15.31
CA VAL A 272 -4.14 -10.49 -15.20
C VAL A 272 -4.89 -9.63 -16.20
N GLU A 273 -5.58 -10.25 -17.13
CA GLU A 273 -6.38 -9.57 -18.15
C GLU A 273 -7.65 -8.96 -17.54
N GLU A 274 -8.18 -7.93 -18.19
CA GLU A 274 -9.35 -7.17 -17.75
C GLU A 274 -9.20 -6.61 -16.32
N ALA A 275 -8.00 -6.20 -15.98
CA ALA A 275 -7.65 -5.62 -14.68
C ALA A 275 -6.81 -4.35 -14.86
N GLY A 276 -7.23 -3.27 -14.22
CA GLY A 276 -6.47 -2.04 -14.04
C GLY A 276 -5.64 -2.07 -12.76
N HIS A 277 -5.28 -0.89 -12.27
CA HIS A 277 -4.51 -0.72 -11.04
C HIS A 277 -5.25 -1.23 -9.78
N LEU A 278 -6.58 -1.16 -9.76
CA LEU A 278 -7.41 -1.74 -8.69
C LEU A 278 -7.84 -3.18 -9.01
N ILE A 279 -6.86 -4.02 -9.33
CA ILE A 279 -7.06 -5.45 -9.64
C ILE A 279 -7.93 -6.18 -8.60
N MET A 280 -7.86 -5.76 -7.32
CA MET A 280 -8.65 -6.35 -6.23
C MET A 280 -10.16 -6.17 -6.42
N PHE A 281 -10.59 -5.22 -7.24
CA PHE A 281 -12.00 -5.00 -7.58
C PHE A 281 -12.34 -5.40 -9.01
N ASP A 282 -11.37 -5.33 -9.94
CA ASP A 282 -11.59 -5.72 -11.33
C ASP A 282 -11.64 -7.24 -11.51
N GLN A 283 -10.76 -7.99 -10.84
CA GLN A 283 -10.62 -9.45 -10.95
C GLN A 283 -10.45 -10.11 -9.56
N PRO A 284 -11.41 -9.94 -8.62
CA PRO A 284 -11.26 -10.37 -7.23
C PRO A 284 -11.06 -11.88 -7.09
N GLU A 285 -11.76 -12.72 -7.87
CA GLU A 285 -11.65 -14.17 -7.80
C GLU A 285 -10.30 -14.64 -8.35
N ARG A 286 -9.83 -14.01 -9.43
CA ARG A 286 -8.53 -14.32 -10.00
C ARG A 286 -7.41 -13.95 -9.04
N LEU A 287 -7.45 -12.77 -8.47
CA LEU A 287 -6.44 -12.32 -7.52
C LEU A 287 -6.46 -13.18 -6.25
N ALA A 288 -7.64 -13.53 -5.72
CA ALA A 288 -7.75 -14.41 -4.56
C ALA A 288 -7.14 -15.80 -4.83
N THR A 289 -7.34 -16.34 -6.04
CA THR A 289 -6.75 -17.60 -6.48
C THR A 289 -5.23 -17.51 -6.53
N GLU A 290 -4.68 -16.45 -7.13
CA GLU A 290 -3.23 -16.24 -7.24
C GLU A 290 -2.56 -16.08 -5.88
N ILE A 291 -3.19 -15.32 -4.97
CA ILE A 291 -2.72 -15.16 -3.59
C ILE A 291 -2.79 -16.52 -2.85
N GLY A 292 -3.90 -17.24 -2.97
CA GLY A 292 -4.08 -18.54 -2.31
C GLY A 292 -3.05 -19.58 -2.75
N ILE A 293 -2.78 -19.69 -4.05
CA ILE A 293 -1.73 -20.57 -4.60
C ILE A 293 -0.37 -20.14 -4.07
N TRP A 294 -0.07 -18.84 -4.11
CA TRP A 294 1.20 -18.31 -3.60
C TRP A 294 1.44 -18.65 -2.14
N LEU A 295 0.48 -18.39 -1.27
CA LEU A 295 0.59 -18.67 0.16
C LEU A 295 0.77 -20.18 0.45
N ALA A 296 0.21 -21.05 -0.40
CA ALA A 296 0.36 -22.50 -0.27
C ALA A 296 1.72 -23.03 -0.77
N THR A 297 2.38 -22.31 -1.69
CA THR A 297 3.59 -22.82 -2.38
C THR A 297 4.86 -22.04 -2.08
N ALA A 298 4.77 -20.84 -1.55
CA ALA A 298 5.94 -19.97 -1.33
C ALA A 298 6.91 -20.52 -0.27
N ALA A 299 6.43 -21.37 0.65
CA ALA A 299 7.24 -22.01 1.70
C ALA A 299 7.92 -23.30 1.23
N LEU A 300 7.61 -23.78 0.01
CA LEU A 300 8.24 -24.92 -0.64
C LEU A 300 9.43 -24.49 -1.51
#